data_fc5556733d9e1aedf0dbc250019796aa
#
_entry.id   fc5556733d9e1aedf0dbc250019796aa
#
_cell.length_a   1.000
_cell.length_b   1.000
_cell.length_c   1.000
_cell.angle_alpha   90.00
_cell.angle_beta   90.00
_cell.angle_gamma   90.00
#
_symmetry.space_group_name_H-M   'P 1'
#
loop_
_entity.id
_entity.type
_entity.pdbx_description
1 polymer ?
#
loop_
_entity_poly.entity_id
_entity_poly.type
_entity_poly.pdbx_seq_one_letter_code
_entity_poly.pdbx_strand_id
1 'polypeptide(L)'
;MVMRDRIKELRRVPASELRDNPRNWRIHPESQVSALKGTLADIGVANAMIARETDDGLELIDGHLRRNVLGDQVVPVLVLDVTEEEADKLLLTLDPLAMMAHTDQDKILELLEANRFESAAVNAMV
;
A
#
# COMPACT_ATOMS: atom_id res chain seq x y z
N MET A 1 -6.35 22.26 -17.36
CA MET A 1 -5.23 21.32 -17.54
C MET A 1 -5.73 19.89 -17.33
N VAL A 2 -5.46 19.04 -18.28
CA VAL A 2 -5.81 17.62 -18.19
C VAL A 2 -4.60 16.86 -17.69
N MET A 3 -4.74 16.13 -16.58
CA MET A 3 -3.69 15.29 -16.04
C MET A 3 -3.61 13.98 -16.83
N ARG A 4 -2.39 13.53 -17.11
CA ARG A 4 -2.18 12.24 -17.76
C ARG A 4 -2.54 11.11 -16.82
N ASP A 5 -3.26 10.12 -17.32
CA ASP A 5 -3.49 8.89 -16.60
C ASP A 5 -2.32 7.94 -16.87
N ARG A 6 -1.58 7.61 -15.84
CA ARG A 6 -0.40 6.74 -15.93
C ARG A 6 -0.71 5.30 -15.50
N ILE A 7 -1.98 5.00 -15.19
CA ILE A 7 -2.40 3.64 -14.87
C ILE A 7 -2.69 2.92 -16.17
N LYS A 8 -1.86 1.92 -16.49
CA LYS A 8 -2.02 1.11 -17.68
C LYS A 8 -3.16 0.11 -17.52
N GLU A 9 -3.22 -0.57 -16.38
CA GLU A 9 -4.20 -1.60 -16.09
C GLU A 9 -4.23 -1.96 -14.61
N LEU A 10 -5.32 -2.62 -14.21
CA LEU A 10 -5.39 -3.38 -12.96
C LEU A 10 -5.13 -4.85 -13.30
N ARG A 11 -4.12 -5.44 -12.70
CA ARG A 11 -3.74 -6.83 -12.93
C ARG A 11 -3.73 -7.60 -11.61
N ARG A 12 -4.26 -8.81 -11.62
CA ARG A 12 -4.20 -9.70 -10.45
C ARG A 12 -3.11 -10.72 -10.66
N VAL A 13 -2.15 -10.75 -9.74
CA VAL A 13 -0.99 -11.65 -9.76
C VAL A 13 -0.71 -12.18 -8.36
N PRO A 14 -0.07 -13.36 -8.24
CA PRO A 14 0.45 -13.79 -6.94
C PRO A 14 1.39 -12.73 -6.37
N ALA A 15 1.23 -12.40 -5.09
CA ALA A 15 2.05 -11.36 -4.45
C ALA A 15 3.55 -11.70 -4.53
N SER A 16 3.89 -12.99 -4.47
CA SER A 16 5.27 -13.48 -4.57
C SER A 16 5.93 -13.18 -5.92
N GLU A 17 5.16 -12.90 -6.97
CA GLU A 17 5.71 -12.52 -8.28
C GLU A 17 6.12 -11.06 -8.36
N LEU A 18 5.70 -10.24 -7.40
CA LEU A 18 6.07 -8.83 -7.33
C LEU A 18 7.50 -8.69 -6.80
N ARG A 19 8.33 -7.96 -7.54
CA ARG A 19 9.74 -7.79 -7.20
C ARG A 19 9.92 -6.62 -6.24
N ASP A 20 10.87 -6.76 -5.32
CA ASP A 20 11.29 -5.65 -4.47
C ASP A 20 11.83 -4.51 -5.30
N ASN A 21 11.52 -3.28 -4.88
CA ASN A 21 12.22 -2.12 -5.39
C ASN A 21 13.47 -1.91 -4.51
N PRO A 22 14.68 -1.98 -5.08
CA PRO A 22 15.90 -1.84 -4.29
C PRO A 22 16.05 -0.46 -3.64
N ARG A 23 15.28 0.52 -4.09
CA ARG A 23 15.26 1.88 -3.53
C ARG A 23 14.14 2.11 -2.52
N ASN A 24 13.42 1.07 -2.12
CA ASN A 24 12.42 1.17 -1.06
C ASN A 24 13.10 1.57 0.25
N TRP A 25 12.75 2.76 0.75
CA TRP A 25 13.39 3.36 1.92
C TRP A 25 12.61 3.12 3.23
N ARG A 26 11.43 2.52 3.15
CA ARG A 26 10.58 2.32 4.33
C ARG A 26 11.09 1.17 5.18
N ILE A 27 11.01 1.36 6.50
CA ILE A 27 11.28 0.34 7.51
C ILE A 27 9.97 0.11 8.27
N HIS A 28 9.55 -1.14 8.37
CA HIS A 28 8.27 -1.50 8.97
C HIS A 28 8.47 -2.11 10.35
N PRO A 29 8.08 -1.41 11.45
CA PRO A 29 8.14 -1.99 12.79
C PRO A 29 7.14 -3.13 12.95
N GLU A 30 7.39 -4.00 13.90
CA GLU A 30 6.54 -5.17 14.20
C GLU A 30 5.09 -4.77 14.48
N SER A 31 4.87 -3.65 15.14
CA SER A 31 3.52 -3.12 15.41
C SER A 31 2.74 -2.83 14.13
N GLN A 32 3.42 -2.31 13.11
CA GLN A 32 2.79 -2.04 11.81
C GLN A 32 2.45 -3.35 11.09
N VAL A 33 3.34 -4.33 11.13
CA VAL A 33 3.09 -5.66 10.53
C VAL A 33 1.86 -6.30 11.19
N SER A 34 1.79 -6.28 12.51
CA SER A 34 0.67 -6.84 13.27
C SER A 34 -0.65 -6.11 12.99
N ALA A 35 -0.63 -4.77 12.91
CA ALA A 35 -1.80 -3.97 12.56
C ALA A 35 -2.30 -4.27 11.14
N LEU A 36 -1.38 -4.40 10.18
CA LEU A 36 -1.74 -4.77 8.81
C LEU A 36 -2.40 -6.15 8.75
N LYS A 37 -1.81 -7.14 9.43
CA LYS A 37 -2.40 -8.49 9.50
C LYS A 37 -3.80 -8.47 10.10
N GLY A 38 -4.02 -7.68 11.16
CA GLY A 38 -5.32 -7.52 11.78
C GLY A 38 -6.36 -6.90 10.84
N THR A 39 -5.98 -5.87 10.11
CA THR A 39 -6.86 -5.21 9.14
C THR A 39 -7.21 -6.14 7.98
N LEU A 40 -6.23 -6.87 7.46
CA LEU A 40 -6.46 -7.85 6.39
C LEU A 40 -7.35 -9.00 6.83
N ALA A 41 -7.22 -9.45 8.07
CA ALA A 41 -8.08 -10.51 8.62
C ALA A 41 -9.52 -10.02 8.82
N ASP A 42 -9.70 -8.78 9.25
CA ASP A 42 -11.02 -8.20 9.54
C ASP A 42 -11.79 -7.85 8.26
N ILE A 43 -11.15 -7.22 7.31
CA ILE A 43 -11.79 -6.67 6.10
C ILE A 43 -11.41 -7.46 4.84
N GLY A 44 -10.18 -7.89 4.73
CA GLY A 44 -9.63 -8.45 3.51
C GLY A 44 -8.79 -7.44 2.72
N VAL A 45 -8.44 -7.81 1.49
CA VAL A 45 -7.66 -6.95 0.60
C VAL A 45 -8.58 -5.90 -0.03
N ALA A 46 -8.45 -4.66 0.41
CA ALA A 46 -9.29 -3.54 -0.04
C ALA A 46 -8.50 -2.41 -0.69
N ASN A 47 -7.22 -2.63 -0.98
CA ASN A 47 -6.36 -1.64 -1.62
C ASN A 47 -5.41 -2.34 -2.59
N ALA A 48 -5.18 -1.72 -3.74
CA ALA A 48 -4.26 -2.25 -4.74
C ALA A 48 -2.81 -1.85 -4.43
N MET A 49 -1.88 -2.71 -4.79
CA MET A 49 -0.46 -2.37 -4.83
C MET A 49 -0.14 -1.60 -6.10
N ILE A 50 0.97 -0.92 -6.13
CA ILE A 50 1.40 -0.11 -7.28
C ILE A 50 2.76 -0.61 -7.75
N ALA A 51 2.87 -0.90 -9.04
CA ALA A 51 4.10 -1.43 -9.64
C ALA A 51 4.28 -0.89 -11.06
N ARG A 52 5.51 -1.01 -11.58
CA ARG A 52 5.79 -0.75 -12.99
C ARG A 52 6.39 -1.99 -13.64
N GLU A 53 6.17 -2.15 -14.93
CA GLU A 53 6.78 -3.23 -15.69
C GLU A 53 8.26 -2.94 -15.95
N THR A 54 9.09 -3.96 -15.74
CA THR A 54 10.50 -3.97 -16.12
C THR A 54 10.78 -5.21 -16.97
N ASP A 55 11.97 -5.31 -17.52
CA ASP A 55 12.39 -6.50 -18.27
C ASP A 55 12.36 -7.77 -17.42
N ASP A 56 12.47 -7.62 -16.09
CA ASP A 56 12.49 -8.73 -15.14
C ASP A 56 11.14 -9.00 -14.46
N GLY A 57 10.10 -8.27 -14.81
CA GLY A 57 8.75 -8.40 -14.23
C GLY A 57 8.24 -7.12 -13.59
N LEU A 58 7.24 -7.25 -12.72
CA LEU A 58 6.65 -6.12 -12.02
C LEU A 58 7.49 -5.73 -10.81
N GLU A 59 7.97 -4.50 -10.78
CA GLU A 59 8.73 -3.93 -9.68
C GLU A 59 7.83 -3.04 -8.83
N LEU A 60 7.75 -3.31 -7.53
CA LEU A 60 6.89 -2.56 -6.62
C LEU A 60 7.32 -1.11 -6.47
N ILE A 61 6.33 -0.22 -6.43
CA ILE A 61 6.46 1.17 -6.01
C ILE A 61 5.81 1.34 -4.64
N ASP A 62 4.64 0.76 -4.44
CA ASP A 62 3.92 0.80 -3.15
C ASP A 62 3.31 -0.57 -2.85
N GLY A 63 3.42 -1.01 -1.60
CA GLY A 63 2.83 -2.25 -1.13
C GLY A 63 3.83 -3.34 -0.74
N HIS A 64 5.09 -3.01 -0.52
CA HIS A 64 6.13 -4.00 -0.13
C HIS A 64 5.73 -4.80 1.11
N LEU A 65 5.22 -4.14 2.15
CA LEU A 65 4.79 -4.82 3.37
C LEU A 65 3.61 -5.76 3.10
N ARG A 66 2.60 -5.29 2.36
CA ARG A 66 1.43 -6.12 2.01
C ARG A 66 1.85 -7.32 1.18
N ARG A 67 2.77 -7.16 0.24
CA ARG A 67 3.33 -8.26 -0.54
C ARG A 67 3.97 -9.30 0.37
N ASN A 68 4.78 -8.87 1.33
CA ASN A 68 5.47 -9.77 2.25
C ASN A 68 4.49 -10.55 3.15
N VAL A 69 3.42 -9.90 3.59
CA VAL A 69 2.40 -10.52 4.44
C VAL A 69 1.51 -11.49 3.66
N LEU A 70 1.17 -11.18 2.41
CA LEU A 70 0.22 -11.96 1.61
C LEU A 70 0.85 -13.15 0.89
N GLY A 71 2.17 -13.19 0.75
CA GLY A 71 2.90 -14.34 0.22
C GLY A 71 2.45 -14.76 -1.19
N ASP A 72 1.87 -15.94 -1.33
CA ASP A 72 1.45 -16.48 -2.63
C ASP A 72 0.02 -16.11 -3.03
N GLN A 73 -0.70 -15.39 -2.17
CA GLN A 73 -2.07 -14.99 -2.50
C GLN A 73 -2.10 -14.07 -3.71
N VAL A 74 -3.09 -14.27 -4.59
CA VAL A 74 -3.33 -13.38 -5.73
C VAL A 74 -3.85 -12.03 -5.22
N VAL A 75 -3.21 -10.96 -5.67
CA VAL A 75 -3.48 -9.59 -5.21
C VAL A 75 -3.71 -8.65 -6.39
N PRO A 76 -4.50 -7.58 -6.19
CA PRO A 76 -4.68 -6.56 -7.21
C PRO A 76 -3.48 -5.62 -7.26
N VAL A 77 -3.02 -5.30 -8.47
CA VAL A 77 -1.88 -4.42 -8.72
C VAL A 77 -2.26 -3.41 -9.79
N LEU A 78 -2.08 -2.13 -9.49
CA LEU A 78 -2.14 -1.08 -10.50
C LEU A 78 -0.77 -1.01 -11.19
N VAL A 79 -0.76 -1.36 -12.47
CA VAL A 79 0.46 -1.32 -13.29
C VAL A 79 0.55 0.04 -13.93
N LEU A 80 1.63 0.77 -13.60
CA LEU A 80 1.85 2.12 -14.08
C LEU A 80 2.74 2.13 -15.32
N ASP A 81 2.42 3.03 -16.24
CA ASP A 81 3.25 3.37 -17.39
C ASP A 81 4.14 4.55 -17.03
N VAL A 82 5.16 4.31 -16.22
CA VAL A 82 6.09 5.33 -15.74
C VAL A 82 7.53 4.90 -15.98
N THR A 83 8.41 5.88 -16.10
CA THR A 83 9.85 5.63 -16.19
C THR A 83 10.42 5.27 -14.82
N GLU A 84 11.65 4.78 -14.78
CA GLU A 84 12.35 4.50 -13.52
C GLU A 84 12.48 5.77 -12.67
N GLU A 85 12.82 6.90 -13.31
CA GLU A 85 12.92 8.18 -12.61
C GLU A 85 11.58 8.61 -12.01
N GLU A 86 10.50 8.45 -12.74
CA GLU A 86 9.16 8.76 -12.24
C GLU A 86 8.75 7.83 -11.10
N ALA A 87 9.12 6.56 -11.17
CA ALA A 87 8.89 5.61 -10.08
C ALA A 87 9.65 6.02 -8.81
N ASP A 88 10.90 6.49 -8.94
CA ASP A 88 11.68 7.02 -7.82
C ASP A 88 10.98 8.23 -7.18
N LYS A 89 10.46 9.12 -7.99
CA LYS A 89 9.71 10.28 -7.49
C LYS A 89 8.45 9.87 -6.74
N LEU A 90 7.75 8.84 -7.21
CA LEU A 90 6.59 8.29 -6.51
C LEU A 90 6.98 7.67 -5.17
N LEU A 91 8.09 6.94 -5.10
CA LEU A 91 8.62 6.41 -3.84
C LEU A 91 8.86 7.52 -2.80
N LEU A 92 9.34 8.67 -3.25
CA LEU A 92 9.64 9.80 -2.38
C LEU A 92 8.40 10.58 -1.93
N THR A 93 7.30 10.52 -2.68
CA THR A 93 6.19 11.47 -2.50
C THR A 93 4.89 10.85 -2.01
N LEU A 94 4.62 9.56 -2.28
CA LEU A 94 3.32 8.95 -1.95
C LEU A 94 2.98 9.05 -0.45
N ASP A 95 3.88 8.59 0.42
CA ASP A 95 3.62 8.62 1.86
C ASP A 95 3.69 10.05 2.44
N PRO A 96 4.72 10.87 2.13
CA PRO A 96 4.73 12.24 2.64
C PRO A 96 3.51 13.05 2.24
N LEU A 97 3.02 12.91 1.01
CA LEU A 97 1.79 13.59 0.57
C LEU A 97 0.58 13.15 1.39
N ALA A 98 0.43 11.84 1.62
CA ALA A 98 -0.67 11.32 2.43
C ALA A 98 -0.60 11.82 3.89
N MET A 99 0.60 11.94 4.44
CA MET A 99 0.83 12.38 5.82
C MET A 99 0.64 13.89 6.02
N MET A 100 0.54 14.67 4.96
CA MET A 100 0.29 16.12 5.06
C MET A 100 -1.16 16.45 5.43
N ALA A 101 -2.08 15.51 5.32
CA ALA A 101 -3.46 15.74 5.71
C ALA A 101 -3.59 15.93 7.23
N HIS A 102 -4.41 16.90 7.62
CA HIS A 102 -4.73 17.13 9.02
C HIS A 102 -5.91 16.27 9.44
N THR A 103 -5.94 15.88 10.71
CA THR A 103 -7.02 15.09 11.28
C THR A 103 -8.16 16.01 11.75
N ASP A 104 -9.38 15.73 11.30
CA ASP A 104 -10.59 16.28 11.89
C ASP A 104 -10.92 15.44 13.14
N GLN A 105 -10.69 16.02 14.32
CA GLN A 105 -10.81 15.30 15.58
C GLN A 105 -12.22 14.79 15.86
N ASP A 106 -13.25 15.57 15.54
CA ASP A 106 -14.63 15.17 15.78
C ASP A 106 -15.03 13.98 14.91
N LYS A 107 -14.66 14.04 13.63
CA LYS A 107 -14.99 12.96 12.68
C LYS A 107 -14.25 11.67 13.00
N ILE A 108 -12.97 11.74 13.38
CA ILE A 108 -12.24 10.53 13.73
C ILE A 108 -12.78 9.90 15.01
N LEU A 109 -13.19 10.70 15.99
CA LEU A 109 -13.82 10.20 17.20
C LEU A 109 -15.14 9.49 16.90
N GLU A 110 -15.97 10.06 16.03
CA GLU A 110 -17.21 9.41 15.59
C GLU A 110 -16.95 8.05 14.94
N LEU A 111 -15.94 7.98 14.06
CA LEU A 111 -15.57 6.72 13.40
C LEU A 111 -15.09 5.68 14.40
N LEU A 112 -14.26 6.09 15.37
CA LEU A 112 -13.74 5.18 16.39
C LEU A 112 -14.82 4.70 17.34
N GLU A 113 -15.80 5.53 17.69
CA GLU A 113 -16.94 5.15 18.53
C GLU A 113 -17.88 4.18 17.81
N ALA A 114 -18.07 4.35 16.49
CA ALA A 114 -18.93 3.51 15.67
C ALA A 114 -18.31 2.17 15.29
N ASN A 115 -17.00 2.02 15.38
CA ASN A 115 -16.27 0.86 14.89
C ASN A 115 -15.36 0.27 15.96
N ARG A 116 -15.37 -1.05 16.07
CA ARG A 116 -14.48 -1.82 16.94
C ARG A 116 -13.68 -2.80 16.11
N PHE A 117 -12.43 -2.98 16.48
CA PHE A 117 -11.54 -3.96 15.86
C PHE A 117 -11.25 -5.07 16.85
N GLU A 118 -11.22 -6.32 16.37
CA GLU A 118 -10.83 -7.47 17.18
C GLU A 118 -9.32 -7.48 17.44
N SER A 119 -8.54 -6.99 16.49
CA SER A 119 -7.08 -6.94 16.60
C SER A 119 -6.63 -5.90 17.62
N ALA A 120 -5.89 -6.34 18.63
CA ALA A 120 -5.28 -5.42 19.60
C ALA A 120 -4.28 -4.47 18.92
N ALA A 121 -3.57 -4.95 17.90
CA ALA A 121 -2.60 -4.14 17.15
C ALA A 121 -3.29 -3.03 16.36
N VAL A 122 -4.45 -3.31 15.76
CA VAL A 122 -5.24 -2.30 15.04
C VAL A 122 -5.79 -1.26 16.02
N ASN A 123 -6.35 -1.69 17.15
CA ASN A 123 -6.86 -0.78 18.18
C ASN A 123 -5.77 0.15 18.73
N ALA A 124 -4.55 -0.35 18.88
CA ALA A 124 -3.42 0.47 19.33
C ALA A 124 -2.96 1.48 18.26
N MET A 125 -3.16 1.19 16.99
CA MET A 125 -2.77 2.05 15.87
C MET A 125 -3.72 3.24 15.71
N VAL A 126 -5.01 3.02 15.91
CA VAL A 126 -6.07 4.03 15.67
C VAL A 126 -6.48 4.80 16.97
#